data_0af8d3c885ba01d2d22acdc6df82ac3f
#
_entry.id   0af8d3c885ba01d2d22acdc6df82ac3f
#
_cell.length_a   1.000
_cell.length_b   1.000
_cell.length_c   1.000
_cell.angle_alpha   90.00
_cell.angle_beta   90.00
_cell.angle_gamma   90.00
#
_symmetry.space_group_name_H-M   'P 1'
#
loop_
_entity.id
_entity.type
_entity.pdbx_description
1 polymer ?
#
loop_
_entity_poly.entity_id
_entity_poly.type
_entity_poly.pdbx_seq_one_letter_code
_entity_poly.pdbx_strand_id
1 'polypeptide(L)'
;MTAVLPSRELILGPDDVREVLSRSILADGLDFVLDVERSSGSHLVDARTGETYLDMFTFFASSALGMNHPALAGDADFRAELAAAAVNKPSNSDVYSVPMARFVETFARVLGDPALPHLFFVDGGALAVENALKVAFDWKSRLNESRGLDPELGTKVLHLRGAFHGRSGYTLSLTNTDPNKVARFPKFDWPRIDAPYLRPGADIDALEAESLRQARAAFEANPHDVACFIAEPIQGEGGDRHFRPQFFAAMRELCDEFDALLIFDEVQTGCGMTGTPWAYQQLGVTPDVVAFGKKTQVCGVMAGGRAREEQFRTRVDEVAGNVFATSSRINSTWGGNLTDMVRARRILEVIESDGLLAHADQAGRYLLGRLEQLAAEFPEMVLHPRGRGLMCAFSMPTPAQRDALIGKLWDRRVIMLASGADSVRFRPALTVSRAELDAAVDEVRAALG
;
A
#
# COMPACT_ATOMS: atom_id res chain seq x y z
N MET A 1 27.84 -28.42 34.63
CA MET A 1 27.99 -28.80 33.21
C MET A 1 26.60 -29.02 32.66
N THR A 2 26.02 -28.04 32.03
CA THR A 2 24.72 -28.13 31.36
C THR A 2 24.91 -28.89 30.05
N ALA A 3 24.36 -30.09 29.94
CA ALA A 3 24.41 -30.88 28.72
C ALA A 3 23.74 -30.09 27.62
N VAL A 4 24.52 -29.63 26.64
CA VAL A 4 24.02 -29.14 25.37
C VAL A 4 23.39 -30.35 24.67
N LEU A 5 22.05 -30.39 24.62
CA LEU A 5 21.36 -31.39 23.82
C LEU A 5 21.84 -31.23 22.38
N PRO A 6 22.26 -32.29 21.69
CA PRO A 6 22.62 -32.20 20.29
C PRO A 6 21.40 -31.68 19.55
N SER A 7 21.58 -30.56 18.81
CA SER A 7 20.59 -30.10 17.86
C SER A 7 20.34 -31.22 16.86
N ARG A 8 19.21 -31.94 17.00
CA ARG A 8 18.69 -32.72 15.88
C ARG A 8 18.47 -31.68 14.77
N GLU A 9 19.31 -31.71 13.75
CA GLU A 9 18.95 -31.05 12.50
C GLU A 9 17.59 -31.61 12.09
N LEU A 10 16.56 -30.80 12.22
CA LEU A 10 15.23 -31.15 11.76
C LEU A 10 15.35 -31.05 10.22
N ILE A 11 15.55 -32.17 9.57
CA ILE A 11 15.50 -32.21 8.09
C ILE A 11 14.02 -32.07 7.74
N LEU A 12 13.60 -30.83 7.40
CA LEU A 12 12.25 -30.51 6.99
C LEU A 12 12.20 -30.52 5.46
N GLY A 13 11.36 -31.39 4.91
CA GLY A 13 11.00 -31.35 3.49
C GLY A 13 9.86 -30.37 3.21
N PRO A 14 9.59 -30.05 1.93
CA PRO A 14 8.45 -29.21 1.56
C PRO A 14 7.09 -29.73 2.06
N ASP A 15 6.92 -31.04 2.15
CA ASP A 15 5.68 -31.67 2.61
C ASP A 15 5.43 -31.49 4.12
N ASP A 16 6.48 -31.27 4.91
CA ASP A 16 6.37 -31.08 6.36
C ASP A 16 5.98 -29.65 6.75
N VAL A 17 6.13 -28.68 5.85
CA VAL A 17 6.04 -27.24 6.14
C VAL A 17 4.71 -26.88 6.79
N ARG A 18 3.58 -27.24 6.19
CA ARG A 18 2.25 -26.88 6.72
C ARG A 18 1.95 -27.58 8.05
N GLU A 19 2.32 -28.83 8.20
CA GLU A 19 2.16 -29.54 9.48
C GLU A 19 2.96 -28.88 10.59
N VAL A 20 4.22 -28.56 10.35
CA VAL A 20 5.09 -27.91 11.35
C VAL A 20 4.56 -26.53 11.72
N LEU A 21 4.18 -25.70 10.74
CA LEU A 21 3.66 -24.38 10.99
C LEU A 21 2.33 -24.41 11.77
N SER A 22 1.41 -25.32 11.39
CA SER A 22 0.09 -25.43 12.04
C SER A 22 0.12 -25.83 13.52
N ARG A 23 1.25 -26.34 14.00
CA ARG A 23 1.43 -26.65 15.44
C ARG A 23 1.46 -25.38 16.30
N SER A 24 1.84 -24.25 15.73
CA SER A 24 2.06 -23.01 16.49
C SER A 24 1.41 -21.76 15.90
N ILE A 25 1.09 -21.77 14.63
CA ILE A 25 0.43 -20.65 13.93
C ILE A 25 -0.81 -21.14 13.20
N LEU A 26 -1.73 -20.21 12.88
CA LEU A 26 -2.95 -20.50 12.13
C LEU A 26 -2.68 -20.74 10.65
N ALA A 27 -1.88 -21.49 10.15
CA ALA A 27 -1.47 -21.74 8.77
C ALA A 27 -2.63 -21.72 7.72
N ASP A 28 -3.38 -20.58 7.66
CA ASP A 28 -4.56 -20.34 6.81
C ASP A 28 -4.23 -19.65 5.47
N GLY A 29 -2.96 -19.59 5.09
CA GLY A 29 -2.50 -19.10 3.80
C GLY A 29 -2.90 -19.99 2.62
N LEU A 30 -2.52 -19.57 1.41
CA LEU A 30 -2.72 -20.37 0.19
C LEU A 30 -2.15 -21.79 0.38
N ASP A 31 -2.80 -22.79 -0.24
CA ASP A 31 -2.26 -24.16 -0.23
C ASP A 31 -1.06 -24.28 -1.19
N PHE A 32 0.03 -23.66 -0.78
CA PHE A 32 1.24 -23.46 -1.57
C PHE A 32 2.46 -23.39 -0.65
N VAL A 33 3.53 -24.07 -1.00
CA VAL A 33 4.84 -23.98 -0.34
C VAL A 33 5.83 -23.37 -1.31
N LEU A 34 6.20 -22.12 -1.09
CA LEU A 34 7.05 -21.37 -2.00
C LEU A 34 8.46 -21.95 -2.10
N ASP A 35 8.86 -22.33 -3.32
CA ASP A 35 10.26 -22.56 -3.64
C ASP A 35 10.94 -21.22 -3.93
N VAL A 36 11.70 -20.74 -2.95
CA VAL A 36 12.33 -19.39 -2.99
C VAL A 36 13.43 -19.32 -4.04
N GLU A 37 14.08 -20.44 -4.35
CA GLU A 37 15.22 -20.49 -5.28
C GLU A 37 14.76 -20.65 -6.73
N ARG A 38 13.74 -21.48 -6.97
CA ARG A 38 13.26 -21.81 -8.33
C ARG A 38 12.21 -20.83 -8.85
N SER A 39 11.54 -20.06 -7.98
CA SER A 39 10.62 -19.03 -8.41
C SER A 39 11.36 -17.87 -9.09
N SER A 40 10.82 -17.32 -10.20
CA SER A 40 11.49 -16.26 -10.97
C SER A 40 10.50 -15.35 -11.70
N GLY A 41 10.73 -14.04 -11.67
CA GLY A 41 9.84 -13.05 -12.29
C GLY A 41 8.40 -13.18 -11.80
N SER A 42 7.46 -13.30 -12.72
CA SER A 42 6.03 -13.53 -12.45
C SER A 42 5.66 -15.00 -12.26
N HIS A 43 6.61 -15.89 -11.96
CA HIS A 43 6.36 -17.32 -11.83
C HIS A 43 6.79 -17.84 -10.45
N LEU A 44 5.82 -18.34 -9.70
CA LEU A 44 6.04 -18.98 -8.40
C LEU A 44 6.02 -20.49 -8.57
N VAL A 45 6.95 -21.18 -7.92
CA VAL A 45 7.05 -22.65 -7.94
C VAL A 45 6.61 -23.21 -6.60
N ASP A 46 5.69 -24.18 -6.60
CA ASP A 46 5.34 -24.94 -5.39
C ASP A 46 6.45 -25.98 -5.15
N ALA A 47 7.13 -25.87 -4.01
CA ALA A 47 8.23 -26.75 -3.64
C ALA A 47 7.81 -28.23 -3.45
N ARG A 48 6.52 -28.51 -3.16
CA ARG A 48 5.99 -29.87 -2.98
C ARG A 48 5.80 -30.60 -4.30
N THR A 49 5.25 -29.89 -5.29
CA THR A 49 4.84 -30.49 -6.56
C THR A 49 5.79 -30.16 -7.71
N GLY A 50 6.55 -29.08 -7.60
CA GLY A 50 7.34 -28.51 -8.69
C GLY A 50 6.51 -27.76 -9.74
N GLU A 51 5.20 -27.61 -9.53
CA GLU A 51 4.32 -26.89 -10.44
C GLU A 51 4.58 -25.39 -10.38
N THR A 52 4.45 -24.74 -11.54
CA THR A 52 4.67 -23.30 -11.69
C THR A 52 3.35 -22.58 -11.83
N TYR A 53 3.19 -21.50 -11.09
CA TYR A 53 2.02 -20.64 -11.08
C TYR A 53 2.35 -19.25 -11.61
N LEU A 54 1.49 -18.70 -12.46
CA LEU A 54 1.58 -17.32 -12.90
C LEU A 54 1.07 -16.39 -11.78
N ASP A 55 1.94 -15.48 -11.33
CA ASP A 55 1.71 -14.61 -10.19
C ASP A 55 1.10 -13.26 -10.60
N MET A 56 -0.19 -13.10 -10.38
CA MET A 56 -0.89 -11.82 -10.55
C MET A 56 -1.26 -11.19 -9.19
N PHE A 57 -0.59 -11.62 -8.09
CA PHE A 57 -0.86 -11.09 -6.76
C PHE A 57 0.35 -10.45 -6.08
N THR A 58 1.57 -10.90 -6.39
CA THR A 58 2.85 -10.36 -5.87
C THR A 58 2.84 -10.08 -4.38
N PHE A 59 2.36 -11.05 -3.58
CA PHE A 59 2.25 -10.92 -2.12
C PHE A 59 1.50 -9.65 -1.71
N PHE A 60 0.27 -9.46 -2.21
CA PHE A 60 -0.55 -8.26 -2.04
C PHE A 60 0.07 -6.98 -2.60
N ALA A 61 0.70 -7.06 -3.78
CA ALA A 61 1.40 -5.97 -4.43
C ALA A 61 2.67 -5.51 -3.68
N SER A 62 3.37 -6.38 -2.94
CA SER A 62 4.59 -6.01 -2.23
C SER A 62 5.88 -6.34 -2.98
N SER A 63 5.86 -7.25 -3.96
CA SER A 63 7.02 -7.53 -4.82
C SER A 63 7.01 -6.62 -6.05
N ALA A 64 7.96 -5.68 -6.12
CA ALA A 64 8.04 -4.73 -7.23
C ALA A 64 8.57 -5.37 -8.51
N LEU A 65 9.58 -6.26 -8.40
CA LEU A 65 10.31 -6.84 -9.53
C LEU A 65 10.01 -8.32 -9.78
N GLY A 66 9.04 -8.89 -9.04
CA GLY A 66 8.84 -10.34 -9.02
C GLY A 66 9.93 -11.08 -8.24
N MET A 67 9.99 -12.40 -8.42
CA MET A 67 10.97 -13.25 -7.73
C MET A 67 12.31 -13.27 -8.47
N ASN A 68 13.39 -13.29 -7.71
CA ASN A 68 14.76 -13.52 -8.19
C ASN A 68 15.14 -12.70 -9.44
N HIS A 69 14.78 -11.42 -9.46
CA HIS A 69 15.16 -10.53 -10.56
C HIS A 69 16.67 -10.57 -10.81
N PRO A 70 17.15 -10.70 -12.07
CA PRO A 70 18.58 -10.88 -12.38
C PRO A 70 19.49 -9.81 -11.80
N ALA A 71 19.03 -8.53 -11.76
CA ALA A 71 19.79 -7.43 -11.18
C ALA A 71 19.98 -7.55 -9.65
N LEU A 72 19.20 -8.39 -8.97
CA LEU A 72 19.34 -8.68 -7.54
C LEU A 72 20.02 -10.05 -7.33
N ALA A 73 19.44 -11.10 -7.90
CA ALA A 73 19.91 -12.48 -7.68
C ALA A 73 21.27 -12.76 -8.35
N GLY A 74 21.54 -12.13 -9.50
CA GLY A 74 22.77 -12.30 -10.27
C GLY A 74 23.92 -11.35 -9.88
N ASP A 75 23.66 -10.31 -9.09
CA ASP A 75 24.67 -9.32 -8.69
C ASP A 75 25.38 -9.75 -7.41
N ALA A 76 26.65 -10.16 -7.55
CA ALA A 76 27.45 -10.69 -6.44
C ALA A 76 27.77 -9.62 -5.39
N ASP A 77 28.05 -8.39 -5.82
CA ASP A 77 28.39 -7.28 -4.93
C ASP A 77 27.17 -6.85 -4.10
N PHE A 78 26.00 -6.75 -4.75
CA PHE A 78 24.73 -6.51 -4.05
C PHE A 78 24.43 -7.61 -3.03
N ARG A 79 24.58 -8.88 -3.40
CA ARG A 79 24.35 -10.00 -2.49
C ARG A 79 25.29 -9.99 -1.29
N ALA A 80 26.56 -9.61 -1.49
CA ALA A 80 27.53 -9.44 -0.40
C ALA A 80 27.13 -8.29 0.55
N GLU A 81 26.72 -7.12 0.01
CA GLU A 81 26.21 -6.01 0.81
C GLU A 81 24.95 -6.39 1.58
N LEU A 82 23.99 -7.08 0.93
CA LEU A 82 22.77 -7.56 1.56
C LEU A 82 23.06 -8.56 2.70
N ALA A 83 23.98 -9.49 2.48
CA ALA A 83 24.41 -10.47 3.49
C ALA A 83 25.06 -9.75 4.69
N ALA A 84 25.94 -8.78 4.45
CA ALA A 84 26.55 -7.99 5.52
C ALA A 84 25.51 -7.21 6.35
N ALA A 85 24.51 -6.62 5.70
CA ALA A 85 23.41 -5.92 6.37
C ALA A 85 22.48 -6.88 7.14
N ALA A 86 22.34 -8.14 6.69
CA ALA A 86 21.45 -9.12 7.27
C ALA A 86 21.98 -9.81 8.53
N VAL A 87 23.31 -9.85 8.74
CA VAL A 87 23.94 -10.47 9.91
C VAL A 87 23.50 -9.82 11.23
N ASN A 88 23.30 -8.50 11.21
CA ASN A 88 22.90 -7.74 12.40
C ASN A 88 21.74 -6.82 12.09
N LYS A 89 20.92 -6.53 13.09
CA LYS A 89 19.81 -5.57 12.99
C LYS A 89 20.11 -4.33 13.85
N PRO A 90 20.80 -3.32 13.29
CA PRO A 90 21.14 -2.10 14.03
C PRO A 90 19.90 -1.21 14.25
N SER A 91 19.99 -0.32 15.26
CA SER A 91 19.03 0.78 15.47
C SER A 91 19.35 1.92 14.49
N ASN A 92 18.63 1.98 13.37
CA ASN A 92 18.82 3.05 12.38
C ASN A 92 18.31 4.42 12.87
N SER A 93 17.54 4.45 13.96
CA SER A 93 17.07 5.68 14.60
C SER A 93 18.17 6.37 15.41
N ASP A 94 19.15 5.61 15.91
CA ASP A 94 20.16 6.10 16.85
C ASP A 94 21.59 6.01 16.26
N VAL A 95 21.81 5.06 15.35
CA VAL A 95 23.14 4.80 14.74
C VAL A 95 23.01 4.77 13.23
N TYR A 96 23.62 5.73 12.58
CA TYR A 96 23.53 5.88 11.13
C TYR A 96 24.61 5.08 10.39
N SER A 97 24.30 4.64 9.17
CA SER A 97 25.20 3.86 8.34
C SER A 97 25.25 4.35 6.89
N VAL A 98 26.34 4.06 6.19
CA VAL A 98 26.49 4.39 4.76
C VAL A 98 25.40 3.72 3.90
N PRO A 99 25.04 2.41 4.10
CA PRO A 99 23.94 1.81 3.36
C PRO A 99 22.60 2.52 3.57
N MET A 100 22.29 2.97 4.79
CA MET A 100 21.09 3.76 5.07
C MET A 100 21.09 5.09 4.30
N ALA A 101 22.21 5.82 4.34
CA ALA A 101 22.34 7.11 3.63
C ALA A 101 22.15 6.94 2.12
N ARG A 102 22.75 5.90 1.52
CA ARG A 102 22.56 5.56 0.10
C ARG A 102 21.11 5.23 -0.25
N PHE A 103 20.42 4.51 0.64
CA PHE A 103 19.00 4.24 0.47
C PHE A 103 18.17 5.52 0.47
N VAL A 104 18.38 6.40 1.47
CA VAL A 104 17.64 7.68 1.61
C VAL A 104 17.85 8.55 0.38
N GLU A 105 19.09 8.67 -0.11
CA GLU A 105 19.41 9.44 -1.31
C GLU A 105 18.73 8.85 -2.56
N THR A 106 18.76 7.52 -2.72
CA THR A 106 18.11 6.85 -3.84
C THR A 106 16.58 6.99 -3.76
N PHE A 107 16.02 6.86 -2.56
CA PHE A 107 14.59 7.06 -2.34
C PHE A 107 14.17 8.48 -2.71
N ALA A 108 14.91 9.49 -2.23
CA ALA A 108 14.61 10.88 -2.54
C ALA A 108 14.70 11.19 -4.04
N ARG A 109 15.65 10.57 -4.76
CA ARG A 109 15.80 10.73 -6.22
C ARG A 109 14.69 10.06 -7.02
N VAL A 110 14.28 8.84 -6.66
CA VAL A 110 13.35 8.02 -7.46
C VAL A 110 11.89 8.24 -7.07
N LEU A 111 11.63 8.37 -5.78
CA LEU A 111 10.27 8.46 -5.21
C LEU A 111 9.99 9.77 -4.47
N GLY A 112 11.01 10.59 -4.19
CA GLY A 112 10.86 11.82 -3.42
C GLY A 112 9.95 12.83 -4.12
N ASP A 113 9.28 13.65 -3.32
CA ASP A 113 8.52 14.81 -3.77
C ASP A 113 9.05 16.05 -3.03
N PRO A 114 9.48 17.11 -3.73
CA PRO A 114 9.95 18.35 -3.08
C PRO A 114 8.94 18.99 -2.13
N ALA A 115 7.63 18.75 -2.34
CA ALA A 115 6.57 19.21 -1.45
C ALA A 115 6.50 18.39 -0.14
N LEU A 116 7.15 17.23 -0.06
CA LEU A 116 7.12 16.30 1.07
C LEU A 116 8.54 15.93 1.55
N PRO A 117 9.35 16.93 1.98
CA PRO A 117 10.79 16.72 2.24
C PRO A 117 11.10 15.93 3.50
N HIS A 118 10.16 15.81 4.44
CA HIS A 118 10.38 15.10 5.69
C HIS A 118 10.13 13.61 5.53
N LEU A 119 11.08 12.78 5.93
CA LEU A 119 11.00 11.31 5.86
C LEU A 119 11.09 10.70 7.26
N PHE A 120 10.30 9.68 7.50
CA PHE A 120 10.44 8.80 8.66
C PHE A 120 10.20 7.36 8.23
N PHE A 121 11.08 6.44 8.66
CA PHE A 121 11.01 5.02 8.30
C PHE A 121 10.65 4.14 9.49
N VAL A 122 9.88 3.08 9.23
CA VAL A 122 9.40 2.13 10.22
C VAL A 122 9.12 0.78 9.55
N ASP A 123 9.05 -0.31 10.32
CA ASP A 123 8.66 -1.62 9.82
C ASP A 123 7.12 -1.78 9.88
N GLY A 124 6.49 -1.98 8.70
CA GLY A 124 5.08 -2.28 8.57
C GLY A 124 4.19 -1.11 8.11
N GLY A 125 3.33 -1.38 7.11
CA GLY A 125 2.43 -0.36 6.53
C GLY A 125 1.42 0.21 7.52
N ALA A 126 0.89 -0.60 8.44
CA ALA A 126 0.01 -0.11 9.50
C ALA A 126 0.73 0.90 10.42
N LEU A 127 2.00 0.63 10.76
CA LEU A 127 2.81 1.55 11.56
C LEU A 127 3.19 2.82 10.79
N ALA A 128 3.35 2.73 9.46
CA ALA A 128 3.52 3.91 8.62
C ALA A 128 2.29 4.83 8.73
N VAL A 129 1.08 4.27 8.56
CA VAL A 129 -0.17 5.03 8.73
C VAL A 129 -0.30 5.59 10.16
N GLU A 130 0.01 4.81 11.19
CA GLU A 130 0.00 5.32 12.58
C GLU A 130 0.91 6.52 12.78
N ASN A 131 2.09 6.52 12.17
CA ASN A 131 3.00 7.67 12.24
C ASN A 131 2.52 8.84 11.39
N ALA A 132 1.86 8.60 10.24
CA ALA A 132 1.18 9.67 9.50
C ALA A 132 0.09 10.35 10.34
N LEU A 133 -0.69 9.58 11.10
CA LEU A 133 -1.67 10.13 12.03
C LEU A 133 -1.01 10.91 13.18
N LYS A 134 0.10 10.41 13.73
CA LYS A 134 0.86 11.15 14.76
C LYS A 134 1.38 12.50 14.26
N VAL A 135 1.81 12.58 13.00
CA VAL A 135 2.16 13.87 12.37
C VAL A 135 0.95 14.81 12.43
N ALA A 136 -0.23 14.32 12.06
CA ALA A 136 -1.44 15.15 12.03
C ALA A 136 -1.92 15.56 13.44
N PHE A 137 -1.90 14.64 14.40
CA PHE A 137 -2.30 14.93 15.78
C PHE A 137 -1.38 15.97 16.43
N ASP A 138 -0.07 15.78 16.34
CA ASP A 138 0.91 16.73 16.89
C ASP A 138 0.80 18.11 16.21
N TRP A 139 0.66 18.12 14.89
CA TRP A 139 0.48 19.35 14.14
C TRP A 139 -0.80 20.10 14.56
N LYS A 140 -1.94 19.41 14.65
CA LYS A 140 -3.23 20.03 14.99
C LYS A 140 -3.24 20.56 16.42
N SER A 141 -2.75 19.78 17.37
CA SER A 141 -2.61 20.19 18.77
C SER A 141 -1.78 21.49 18.90
N ARG A 142 -0.60 21.53 18.26
CA ARG A 142 0.27 22.73 18.26
C ARG A 142 -0.35 23.91 17.54
N LEU A 143 -1.07 23.68 16.45
CA LEU A 143 -1.79 24.73 15.76
C LEU A 143 -2.88 25.34 16.67
N ASN A 144 -3.65 24.50 17.36
CA ASN A 144 -4.64 24.92 18.34
C ASN A 144 -3.98 25.76 19.45
N GLU A 145 -2.91 25.27 20.06
CA GLU A 145 -2.17 25.97 21.10
C GLU A 145 -1.69 27.34 20.62
N SER A 146 -1.11 27.42 19.41
CA SER A 146 -0.60 28.69 18.84
C SER A 146 -1.70 29.73 18.61
N ARG A 147 -2.95 29.30 18.53
CA ARG A 147 -4.14 30.15 18.34
C ARG A 147 -4.90 30.39 19.65
N GLY A 148 -4.39 29.94 20.80
CA GLY A 148 -5.05 30.06 22.09
C GLY A 148 -6.26 29.15 22.25
N LEU A 149 -6.34 28.07 21.45
CA LEU A 149 -7.35 27.03 21.56
C LEU A 149 -6.84 25.89 22.44
N ASP A 150 -7.74 24.98 22.83
CA ASP A 150 -7.39 23.83 23.65
C ASP A 150 -6.45 22.87 22.88
N PRO A 151 -5.21 22.63 23.35
CA PRO A 151 -4.26 21.73 22.72
C PRO A 151 -4.63 20.24 22.85
N GLU A 152 -5.56 19.86 23.71
CA GLU A 152 -6.05 18.49 23.83
C GLU A 152 -7.02 18.12 22.68
N LEU A 153 -7.51 19.11 21.90
CA LEU A 153 -8.23 18.89 20.65
C LEU A 153 -7.26 18.54 19.51
N GLY A 154 -7.81 17.97 18.43
CA GLY A 154 -7.02 17.47 17.30
C GLY A 154 -6.83 15.97 17.38
N THR A 155 -7.78 15.25 17.94
CA THR A 155 -7.70 13.80 18.22
C THR A 155 -8.50 12.93 17.26
N LYS A 156 -9.28 13.55 16.36
CA LYS A 156 -10.18 12.83 15.43
C LYS A 156 -9.63 12.77 14.02
N VAL A 157 -10.00 11.69 13.33
CA VAL A 157 -9.61 11.40 11.95
C VAL A 157 -10.86 11.20 11.10
N LEU A 158 -11.03 12.03 10.08
CA LEU A 158 -12.06 11.83 9.06
C LEU A 158 -11.58 10.80 8.02
N HIS A 159 -12.41 9.81 7.68
CA HIS A 159 -12.05 8.76 6.74
C HIS A 159 -13.23 8.19 5.95
N LEU A 160 -12.93 7.41 4.90
CA LEU A 160 -13.95 6.87 3.99
C LEU A 160 -14.50 5.51 4.45
N ARG A 161 -15.75 5.22 4.09
CA ARG A 161 -16.30 3.86 4.13
C ARG A 161 -15.58 2.95 3.13
N GLY A 162 -15.40 1.68 3.50
CA GLY A 162 -14.70 0.69 2.67
C GLY A 162 -13.19 0.86 2.62
N ALA A 163 -12.60 1.66 3.52
CA ALA A 163 -11.16 1.87 3.62
C ALA A 163 -10.44 0.73 4.37
N PHE A 164 -9.18 0.50 3.99
CA PHE A 164 -8.25 -0.38 4.68
C PHE A 164 -6.92 0.35 4.94
N HIS A 165 -6.65 0.66 6.20
CA HIS A 165 -5.45 1.39 6.62
C HIS A 165 -4.53 0.60 7.57
N GLY A 166 -4.81 -0.68 7.75
CA GLY A 166 -4.08 -1.55 8.69
C GLY A 166 -4.94 -2.07 9.84
N ARG A 167 -4.32 -2.82 10.75
CA ARG A 167 -5.00 -3.50 11.86
C ARG A 167 -4.27 -3.33 13.20
N SER A 168 -3.44 -2.29 13.36
CA SER A 168 -2.83 -1.88 14.63
C SER A 168 -3.71 -0.84 15.35
N GLY A 169 -3.24 -0.23 16.42
CA GLY A 169 -4.02 0.63 17.32
C GLY A 169 -4.95 1.64 16.64
N TYR A 170 -4.39 2.73 16.12
CA TYR A 170 -5.19 3.76 15.43
C TYR A 170 -5.80 3.25 14.11
N THR A 171 -5.03 2.50 13.32
CA THR A 171 -5.44 2.05 11.98
C THR A 171 -6.62 1.08 12.02
N LEU A 172 -6.78 0.31 13.10
CA LEU A 172 -7.93 -0.57 13.29
C LEU A 172 -9.26 0.20 13.31
N SER A 173 -9.25 1.46 13.80
CA SER A 173 -10.43 2.33 13.82
C SER A 173 -10.83 2.83 12.43
N LEU A 174 -9.87 2.90 11.52
CA LEU A 174 -10.05 3.37 10.14
C LEU A 174 -10.45 2.24 9.19
N THR A 175 -9.95 1.01 9.44
CA THR A 175 -10.23 -0.15 8.58
C THR A 175 -11.68 -0.62 8.76
N ASN A 176 -12.41 -0.73 7.65
CA ASN A 176 -13.81 -1.07 7.67
C ASN A 176 -14.29 -1.85 6.42
N THR A 177 -13.38 -2.58 5.77
CA THR A 177 -13.68 -3.42 4.59
C THR A 177 -14.42 -4.70 4.94
N ASP A 178 -14.16 -5.27 6.13
CA ASP A 178 -14.71 -6.54 6.58
C ASP A 178 -14.88 -6.51 8.11
N PRO A 179 -16.11 -6.71 8.63
CA PRO A 179 -16.35 -6.74 10.08
C PRO A 179 -15.49 -7.74 10.84
N ASN A 180 -15.16 -8.90 10.25
CA ASN A 180 -14.35 -9.94 10.92
C ASN A 180 -12.93 -9.44 11.25
N LYS A 181 -12.39 -8.52 10.44
CA LYS A 181 -11.03 -7.98 10.64
C LYS A 181 -10.93 -7.06 11.85
N VAL A 182 -12.05 -6.50 12.31
CA VAL A 182 -12.06 -5.42 13.30
C VAL A 182 -13.01 -5.68 14.48
N ALA A 183 -13.81 -6.76 14.43
CA ALA A 183 -14.75 -7.10 15.48
C ALA A 183 -14.05 -7.39 16.83
N ARG A 184 -14.72 -7.05 17.93
CA ARG A 184 -14.30 -7.33 19.31
C ARG A 184 -13.02 -6.64 19.79
N PHE A 185 -12.44 -5.74 18.97
CA PHE A 185 -11.32 -4.90 19.39
C PHE A 185 -11.80 -3.49 19.72
N PRO A 186 -11.22 -2.82 20.72
CA PRO A 186 -11.47 -1.41 21.00
C PRO A 186 -11.13 -0.54 19.80
N LYS A 187 -11.92 0.49 19.55
CA LYS A 187 -11.73 1.42 18.44
C LYS A 187 -12.09 2.84 18.89
N PHE A 188 -11.45 3.82 18.25
CA PHE A 188 -11.85 5.22 18.37
C PHE A 188 -13.11 5.48 17.56
N ASP A 189 -14.01 6.30 18.10
CA ASP A 189 -15.21 6.75 17.39
C ASP A 189 -14.91 7.99 16.56
N TRP A 190 -14.28 7.76 15.42
CA TRP A 190 -13.88 8.80 14.47
C TRP A 190 -14.88 8.94 13.34
N PRO A 191 -15.12 10.18 12.82
CA PRO A 191 -16.09 10.43 11.78
C PRO A 191 -15.74 9.70 10.48
N ARG A 192 -16.76 9.08 9.87
CA ARG A 192 -16.65 8.31 8.64
C ARG A 192 -17.69 8.76 7.65
N ILE A 193 -17.27 9.03 6.41
CA ILE A 193 -18.11 9.48 5.31
C ILE A 193 -18.22 8.45 4.19
N ASP A 194 -19.20 8.58 3.33
CA ASP A 194 -19.39 7.70 2.20
C ASP A 194 -18.29 7.90 1.15
N ALA A 195 -17.92 6.81 0.48
CA ALA A 195 -16.91 6.80 -0.56
C ALA A 195 -17.56 6.96 -1.94
N PRO A 196 -17.38 8.11 -2.63
CA PRO A 196 -18.03 8.40 -3.93
C PRO A 196 -17.21 7.82 -5.09
N TYR A 197 -17.03 6.50 -5.12
CA TYR A 197 -16.22 5.85 -6.13
C TYR A 197 -16.98 5.64 -7.45
N LEU A 198 -16.23 5.59 -8.55
CA LEU A 198 -16.72 5.35 -9.90
C LEU A 198 -17.36 3.97 -10.00
N ARG A 199 -18.62 3.89 -10.46
CA ARG A 199 -19.34 2.65 -10.72
C ARG A 199 -20.41 2.85 -11.79
N PRO A 200 -20.71 1.82 -12.61
CA PRO A 200 -21.71 1.92 -13.67
C PRO A 200 -23.08 2.34 -13.14
N GLY A 201 -23.75 3.22 -13.87
CA GLY A 201 -25.12 3.65 -13.56
C GLY A 201 -25.27 4.58 -12.34
N ALA A 202 -24.18 4.94 -11.65
CA ALA A 202 -24.25 5.85 -10.52
C ALA A 202 -24.16 7.32 -10.99
N ASP A 203 -24.93 8.19 -10.35
CA ASP A 203 -24.76 9.63 -10.42
C ASP A 203 -23.57 10.03 -9.53
N ILE A 204 -22.39 10.12 -10.12
CA ILE A 204 -21.14 10.39 -9.39
C ILE A 204 -21.16 11.81 -8.81
N ASP A 205 -21.76 12.78 -9.50
CA ASP A 205 -21.86 14.15 -9.01
C ASP A 205 -22.70 14.20 -7.73
N ALA A 206 -23.82 13.50 -7.69
CA ALA A 206 -24.65 13.39 -6.48
C ALA A 206 -23.92 12.66 -5.33
N LEU A 207 -23.17 11.61 -5.63
CA LEU A 207 -22.39 10.88 -4.62
C LEU A 207 -21.27 11.73 -4.03
N GLU A 208 -20.55 12.47 -4.86
CA GLU A 208 -19.50 13.38 -4.41
C GLU A 208 -20.07 14.54 -3.58
N ALA A 209 -21.16 15.15 -4.04
CA ALA A 209 -21.84 16.22 -3.29
C ALA A 209 -22.31 15.74 -1.90
N GLU A 210 -22.87 14.54 -1.80
CA GLU A 210 -23.30 13.96 -0.52
C GLU A 210 -22.09 13.66 0.39
N SER A 211 -21.01 13.07 -0.14
CA SER A 211 -19.81 12.79 0.63
C SER A 211 -19.16 14.09 1.16
N LEU A 212 -19.08 15.13 0.34
CA LEU A 212 -18.56 16.44 0.74
C LEU A 212 -19.46 17.13 1.78
N ARG A 213 -20.80 16.99 1.66
CA ARG A 213 -21.73 17.47 2.68
C ARG A 213 -21.51 16.75 4.03
N GLN A 214 -21.32 15.42 4.01
CA GLN A 214 -21.00 14.65 5.21
C GLN A 214 -19.65 15.07 5.82
N ALA A 215 -18.65 15.32 4.98
CA ALA A 215 -17.34 15.81 5.42
C ALA A 215 -17.45 17.16 6.13
N ARG A 216 -18.14 18.13 5.52
CA ARG A 216 -18.37 19.44 6.12
C ARG A 216 -19.11 19.33 7.46
N ALA A 217 -20.17 18.54 7.51
CA ALA A 217 -20.92 18.31 8.74
C ALA A 217 -20.05 17.66 9.84
N ALA A 218 -19.14 16.76 9.48
CA ALA A 218 -18.20 16.15 10.43
C ALA A 218 -17.20 17.17 11.00
N PHE A 219 -16.68 18.08 10.17
CA PHE A 219 -15.81 19.17 10.63
C PHE A 219 -16.57 20.16 11.54
N GLU A 220 -17.77 20.57 11.15
CA GLU A 220 -18.62 21.52 11.93
C GLU A 220 -19.05 20.91 13.28
N ALA A 221 -19.33 19.60 13.33
CA ALA A 221 -19.69 18.91 14.57
C ALA A 221 -18.49 18.68 15.51
N ASN A 222 -17.26 18.83 15.02
CA ASN A 222 -16.04 18.61 15.79
C ASN A 222 -15.06 19.79 15.60
N PRO A 223 -15.44 21.00 16.02
CA PRO A 223 -14.64 22.19 15.78
C PRO A 223 -13.26 22.06 16.40
N HIS A 224 -12.22 22.30 15.59
CA HIS A 224 -10.80 22.22 15.95
C HIS A 224 -10.28 20.82 16.36
N ASP A 225 -11.13 19.77 16.35
CA ASP A 225 -10.78 18.44 16.84
C ASP A 225 -10.45 17.43 15.71
N VAL A 226 -10.85 17.68 14.46
CA VAL A 226 -10.45 16.84 13.33
C VAL A 226 -9.04 17.24 12.90
N ALA A 227 -8.08 16.33 13.12
CA ALA A 227 -6.67 16.55 12.75
C ALA A 227 -6.39 16.38 11.26
N CYS A 228 -7.05 15.41 10.65
CA CYS A 228 -6.83 15.10 9.23
C CYS A 228 -8.02 14.38 8.58
N PHE A 229 -8.04 14.43 7.24
CA PHE A 229 -8.73 13.47 6.40
C PHE A 229 -7.73 12.51 5.82
N ILE A 230 -7.97 11.19 5.93
CA ILE A 230 -7.13 10.14 5.33
C ILE A 230 -7.92 9.34 4.30
N ALA A 231 -7.29 9.03 3.17
CA ALA A 231 -7.84 8.16 2.14
C ALA A 231 -6.76 7.36 1.42
N GLU A 232 -7.13 6.20 0.88
CA GLU A 232 -6.39 5.56 -0.20
C GLU A 232 -6.72 6.29 -1.50
N PRO A 233 -5.76 6.66 -2.38
CA PRO A 233 -6.06 7.23 -3.70
C PRO A 233 -6.94 6.31 -4.57
N ILE A 234 -6.77 5.00 -4.38
CA ILE A 234 -7.64 3.94 -4.90
C ILE A 234 -7.83 2.95 -3.74
N GLN A 235 -9.08 2.72 -3.32
CA GLN A 235 -9.35 1.75 -2.26
C GLN A 235 -9.10 0.33 -2.77
N GLY A 236 -7.91 -0.21 -2.45
CA GLY A 236 -7.47 -1.51 -2.95
C GLY A 236 -8.27 -2.67 -2.34
N GLU A 237 -8.21 -2.85 -1.04
CA GLU A 237 -8.90 -3.93 -0.32
C GLU A 237 -10.43 -3.75 -0.34
N GLY A 238 -10.91 -2.51 -0.41
CA GLY A 238 -12.33 -2.17 -0.48
C GLY A 238 -13.01 -2.52 -1.80
N GLY A 239 -12.28 -2.97 -2.84
CA GLY A 239 -12.84 -3.39 -4.11
C GLY A 239 -12.26 -2.71 -5.34
N ASP A 240 -11.03 -2.25 -5.29
CA ASP A 240 -10.39 -1.47 -6.36
C ASP A 240 -11.26 -0.28 -6.80
N ARG A 241 -11.64 0.55 -5.83
CA ARG A 241 -12.54 1.67 -6.03
C ARG A 241 -11.77 2.92 -6.42
N HIS A 242 -12.04 3.41 -7.62
CA HIS A 242 -11.42 4.61 -8.17
C HIS A 242 -12.30 5.84 -7.89
N PHE A 243 -11.65 6.97 -7.64
CA PHE A 243 -12.28 8.28 -7.41
C PHE A 243 -11.91 9.26 -8.50
N ARG A 244 -12.75 10.29 -8.69
CA ARG A 244 -12.41 11.40 -9.58
C ARG A 244 -11.44 12.37 -8.88
N PRO A 245 -10.53 13.02 -9.63
CA PRO A 245 -9.65 14.06 -9.09
C PRO A 245 -10.41 15.21 -8.42
N GLN A 246 -11.59 15.59 -8.93
CA GLN A 246 -12.43 16.65 -8.43
C GLN A 246 -12.87 16.43 -6.96
N PHE A 247 -13.17 15.18 -6.60
CA PHE A 247 -13.51 14.85 -5.22
C PHE A 247 -12.35 15.16 -4.26
N PHE A 248 -11.13 14.73 -4.61
CA PHE A 248 -9.97 14.99 -3.76
C PHE A 248 -9.57 16.48 -3.75
N ALA A 249 -9.78 17.21 -4.86
CA ALA A 249 -9.58 18.64 -4.90
C ALA A 249 -10.52 19.36 -3.92
N ALA A 250 -11.82 19.02 -3.92
CA ALA A 250 -12.79 19.58 -2.98
C ALA A 250 -12.50 19.16 -1.52
N MET A 251 -12.05 17.91 -1.28
CA MET A 251 -11.61 17.50 0.06
C MET A 251 -10.37 18.26 0.52
N ARG A 252 -9.42 18.59 -0.39
CA ARG A 252 -8.27 19.44 -0.09
C ARG A 252 -8.73 20.84 0.37
N GLU A 253 -9.69 21.43 -0.33
CA GLU A 253 -10.27 22.74 0.04
C GLU A 253 -10.94 22.70 1.42
N LEU A 254 -11.71 21.65 1.72
CA LEU A 254 -12.29 21.45 3.04
C LEU A 254 -11.22 21.29 4.14
N CYS A 255 -10.17 20.49 3.88
CA CYS A 255 -9.07 20.38 4.81
C CYS A 255 -8.36 21.72 5.06
N ASP A 256 -8.22 22.55 4.04
CA ASP A 256 -7.63 23.88 4.18
C ASP A 256 -8.55 24.83 4.96
N GLU A 257 -9.86 24.80 4.71
CA GLU A 257 -10.88 25.62 5.40
C GLU A 257 -10.95 25.32 6.90
N PHE A 258 -10.87 24.03 7.28
CA PHE A 258 -11.00 23.59 8.67
C PHE A 258 -9.67 23.32 9.38
N ASP A 259 -8.55 23.70 8.77
CA ASP A 259 -7.21 23.44 9.31
C ASP A 259 -7.00 21.97 9.68
N ALA A 260 -7.27 21.08 8.76
CA ALA A 260 -6.96 19.65 8.85
C ALA A 260 -5.91 19.25 7.81
N LEU A 261 -5.06 18.26 8.08
CA LEU A 261 -4.14 17.74 7.09
C LEU A 261 -4.84 16.77 6.14
N LEU A 262 -4.39 16.74 4.88
CA LEU A 262 -4.75 15.71 3.91
C LEU A 262 -3.67 14.63 3.92
N ILE A 263 -4.05 13.39 4.20
CA ILE A 263 -3.17 12.23 4.20
C ILE A 263 -3.58 11.26 3.09
N PHE A 264 -2.65 10.84 2.26
CA PHE A 264 -2.84 9.71 1.37
C PHE A 264 -2.11 8.46 1.87
N ASP A 265 -2.85 7.37 1.99
CA ASP A 265 -2.32 6.03 2.20
C ASP A 265 -1.96 5.42 0.83
N GLU A 266 -0.68 5.51 0.50
CA GLU A 266 -0.10 4.98 -0.74
C GLU A 266 0.60 3.62 -0.51
N VAL A 267 0.33 2.96 0.59
CA VAL A 267 0.95 1.65 0.91
C VAL A 267 0.71 0.63 -0.21
N GLN A 268 -0.42 0.66 -0.89
CA GLN A 268 -0.68 -0.25 -2.02
C GLN A 268 -0.50 0.40 -3.39
N THR A 269 -0.87 1.65 -3.54
CA THR A 269 -0.90 2.38 -4.81
C THR A 269 0.47 2.92 -5.23
N GLY A 270 1.36 3.17 -4.29
CA GLY A 270 2.65 3.80 -4.50
C GLY A 270 3.72 2.91 -5.13
N CYS A 271 4.89 3.48 -5.27
CA CYS A 271 6.09 2.85 -5.82
C CYS A 271 5.86 2.29 -7.24
N GLY A 272 5.27 3.09 -8.12
CA GLY A 272 5.14 2.79 -9.54
C GLY A 272 3.93 1.97 -9.96
N MET A 273 3.12 1.44 -9.03
CA MET A 273 1.99 0.56 -9.35
C MET A 273 0.99 1.20 -10.33
N THR A 274 0.78 2.50 -10.22
CA THR A 274 -0.15 3.27 -11.06
C THR A 274 0.50 3.94 -12.25
N GLY A 275 1.81 3.73 -12.49
CA GLY A 275 2.56 4.34 -13.57
C GLY A 275 3.27 5.65 -13.21
N THR A 276 3.07 6.15 -12.00
CA THR A 276 3.80 7.28 -11.40
C THR A 276 4.43 6.84 -10.07
N PRO A 277 5.43 7.52 -9.51
CA PRO A 277 5.94 7.22 -8.17
C PRO A 277 4.82 7.04 -7.14
N TRP A 278 3.85 7.97 -7.13
CA TRP A 278 2.69 7.96 -6.26
C TRP A 278 1.40 8.21 -7.04
N ALA A 279 0.30 7.55 -6.66
CA ALA A 279 -0.97 7.68 -7.35
C ALA A 279 -1.56 9.09 -7.23
N TYR A 280 -1.33 9.81 -6.11
CA TYR A 280 -1.85 11.16 -5.91
C TYR A 280 -1.35 12.15 -6.97
N GLN A 281 -0.18 11.92 -7.57
CA GLN A 281 0.36 12.77 -8.63
C GLN A 281 -0.53 12.82 -9.87
N GLN A 282 -1.38 11.79 -10.05
CA GLN A 282 -2.38 11.73 -11.13
C GLN A 282 -3.73 12.30 -10.71
N LEU A 283 -3.89 12.74 -9.46
CA LEU A 283 -5.13 13.32 -8.94
C LEU A 283 -5.12 14.85 -8.93
N GLY A 284 -3.97 15.47 -9.24
CA GLY A 284 -3.82 16.92 -9.26
C GLY A 284 -3.92 17.57 -7.88
N VAL A 285 -3.67 16.80 -6.81
CA VAL A 285 -3.75 17.26 -5.42
C VAL A 285 -2.48 16.85 -4.68
N THR A 286 -1.84 17.80 -4.02
CA THR A 286 -0.68 17.53 -3.15
C THR A 286 -1.17 17.29 -1.72
N PRO A 287 -0.92 16.11 -1.12
CA PRO A 287 -1.22 15.86 0.29
C PRO A 287 -0.23 16.57 1.22
N ASP A 288 -0.55 16.59 2.51
CA ASP A 288 0.37 17.03 3.54
C ASP A 288 1.25 15.88 4.05
N VAL A 289 0.72 14.65 3.99
CA VAL A 289 1.43 13.44 4.40
C VAL A 289 1.08 12.28 3.48
N VAL A 290 2.07 11.47 3.15
CA VAL A 290 1.94 10.19 2.45
C VAL A 290 2.45 9.08 3.34
N ALA A 291 1.64 8.06 3.60
CA ALA A 291 2.10 6.80 4.18
C ALA A 291 2.44 5.82 3.06
N PHE A 292 3.59 5.16 3.15
CA PHE A 292 4.07 4.23 2.12
C PHE A 292 4.55 2.90 2.69
N GLY A 293 4.62 1.88 1.84
CA GLY A 293 5.05 0.53 2.24
C GLY A 293 5.00 -0.46 1.07
N LYS A 294 4.93 -1.75 1.37
CA LYS A 294 4.86 -2.84 0.38
C LYS A 294 6.05 -2.80 -0.60
N LYS A 295 5.85 -2.30 -1.84
CA LYS A 295 6.89 -2.26 -2.89
C LYS A 295 8.13 -1.48 -2.50
N THR A 296 7.99 -0.50 -1.63
CA THR A 296 9.14 0.23 -1.09
C THR A 296 10.01 -0.61 -0.16
N GLN A 297 9.58 -1.80 0.23
CA GLN A 297 10.20 -2.74 1.18
C GLN A 297 10.34 -2.16 2.59
N VAL A 298 10.81 -0.93 2.71
CA VAL A 298 10.78 -0.16 3.95
C VAL A 298 9.50 0.67 3.98
N CYS A 299 8.76 0.63 5.08
CA CYS A 299 7.58 1.44 5.26
C CYS A 299 7.91 2.78 5.92
N GLY A 300 7.02 3.76 5.82
CA GLY A 300 7.26 5.06 6.43
C GLY A 300 6.30 6.13 5.97
N VAL A 301 6.68 7.36 6.24
CA VAL A 301 5.94 8.55 5.84
C VAL A 301 6.85 9.54 5.11
N MET A 302 6.27 10.25 4.14
CA MET A 302 6.77 11.52 3.63
C MET A 302 5.79 12.61 4.09
N ALA A 303 6.30 13.73 4.54
CA ALA A 303 5.46 14.82 5.04
C ALA A 303 5.97 16.19 4.63
N GLY A 304 5.04 17.16 4.57
CA GLY A 304 5.34 18.52 4.16
C GLY A 304 4.07 19.28 3.78
N GLY A 305 3.62 19.07 2.56
CA GLY A 305 2.45 19.73 1.98
C GLY A 305 2.74 21.05 1.31
N ARG A 306 1.70 21.71 0.78
CA ARG A 306 1.82 23.00 0.12
C ARG A 306 2.34 24.07 1.08
N ALA A 307 3.34 24.85 0.65
CA ALA A 307 3.70 26.08 1.33
C ALA A 307 2.53 27.08 1.25
N ARG A 308 2.16 27.70 2.37
CA ARG A 308 1.16 28.76 2.41
C ARG A 308 1.71 30.14 2.04
N GLU A 309 3.03 30.30 2.14
CA GLU A 309 3.74 31.53 1.80
C GLU A 309 4.90 31.27 0.84
N GLU A 310 5.33 32.27 0.06
CA GLU A 310 6.43 32.19 -0.92
C GLU A 310 7.81 31.82 -0.33
N GLN A 311 7.93 31.62 0.99
CA GLN A 311 9.16 31.31 1.70
C GLN A 311 9.21 29.86 2.22
N PHE A 312 9.16 28.87 1.36
CA PHE A 312 9.66 27.50 1.57
C PHE A 312 9.24 26.72 2.84
N ARG A 313 8.21 27.14 3.59
CA ARG A 313 7.69 26.36 4.70
C ARG A 313 6.51 25.52 4.24
N THR A 314 6.65 24.22 4.42
CA THR A 314 5.54 23.28 4.19
C THR A 314 4.48 23.45 5.27
N ARG A 315 3.29 22.90 5.04
CA ARG A 315 2.19 22.99 5.99
C ARG A 315 2.53 22.35 7.35
N VAL A 316 3.30 21.24 7.34
CA VAL A 316 3.78 20.60 8.57
C VAL A 316 4.74 21.53 9.34
N ASP A 317 5.50 22.37 8.65
CA ASP A 317 6.45 23.32 9.26
C ASP A 317 5.80 24.62 9.78
N GLU A 318 4.49 24.82 9.60
CA GLU A 318 3.77 25.99 10.14
C GLU A 318 3.79 26.01 11.67
N VAL A 319 3.94 24.85 12.30
CA VAL A 319 4.00 24.74 13.75
C VAL A 319 5.43 24.48 14.23
N ALA A 320 5.88 25.29 15.16
CA ALA A 320 7.19 25.12 15.78
C ALA A 320 7.23 23.83 16.62
N GLY A 321 8.35 23.11 16.56
CA GLY A 321 8.56 21.93 17.36
C GLY A 321 7.70 20.73 16.94
N ASN A 322 7.31 20.64 15.66
CA ASN A 322 6.61 19.47 15.11
C ASN A 322 7.43 18.18 15.28
N VAL A 323 6.81 17.04 14.94
CA VAL A 323 7.42 15.71 15.15
C VAL A 323 8.76 15.50 14.43
N PHE A 324 9.06 16.24 13.37
CA PHE A 324 10.33 16.17 12.64
C PHE A 324 11.40 17.11 13.21
N ALA A 325 11.00 18.10 14.00
CA ALA A 325 11.89 19.07 14.66
C ALA A 325 12.18 18.71 16.13
N THR A 326 11.37 17.87 16.76
CA THR A 326 11.50 17.50 18.18
C THR A 326 11.91 16.05 18.30
N SER A 327 13.08 15.83 18.95
CA SER A 327 13.61 14.47 19.20
C SER A 327 12.60 13.59 19.93
N SER A 328 12.55 12.31 19.56
CA SER A 328 11.77 11.26 20.19
C SER A 328 10.23 11.38 20.09
N ARG A 329 9.70 12.33 19.32
CA ARG A 329 8.25 12.46 19.11
C ARG A 329 7.68 11.31 18.27
N ILE A 330 8.39 10.96 17.19
CA ILE A 330 8.18 9.73 16.43
C ILE A 330 9.48 8.96 16.41
N ASN A 331 9.44 7.70 16.80
CA ASN A 331 10.61 6.84 16.85
C ASN A 331 10.22 5.36 16.83
N SER A 332 11.15 4.50 16.44
CA SER A 332 11.09 3.07 16.63
C SER A 332 12.52 2.54 16.77
N THR A 333 12.72 1.52 17.60
CA THR A 333 14.07 0.99 17.90
C THR A 333 14.88 0.72 16.63
N TRP A 334 14.29 0.21 15.58
CA TRP A 334 15.03 -0.11 14.37
C TRP A 334 14.96 0.96 13.28
N GLY A 335 14.00 1.88 13.31
CA GLY A 335 13.88 2.94 12.30
C GLY A 335 13.81 2.42 10.87
N GLY A 336 12.97 1.39 10.63
CA GLY A 336 13.05 0.53 9.46
C GLY A 336 14.16 -0.54 9.59
N ASN A 337 14.22 -1.48 8.64
CA ASN A 337 15.21 -2.56 8.63
C ASN A 337 16.32 -2.26 7.63
N LEU A 338 17.59 -2.27 8.07
CA LEU A 338 18.74 -1.99 7.20
C LEU A 338 18.82 -2.95 6.01
N THR A 339 18.52 -4.24 6.21
CA THR A 339 18.50 -5.23 5.13
C THR A 339 17.46 -4.86 4.07
N ASP A 340 16.29 -4.40 4.50
CA ASP A 340 15.24 -3.94 3.59
C ASP A 340 15.62 -2.62 2.89
N MET A 341 16.36 -1.72 3.57
CA MET A 341 16.89 -0.50 2.94
C MET A 341 17.88 -0.82 1.82
N VAL A 342 18.79 -1.78 2.03
CA VAL A 342 19.75 -2.23 1.00
C VAL A 342 18.98 -2.86 -0.18
N ARG A 343 17.99 -3.71 0.10
CA ARG A 343 17.14 -4.31 -0.94
C ARG A 343 16.34 -3.26 -1.69
N ALA A 344 15.68 -2.34 -0.96
CA ALA A 344 14.87 -1.27 -1.53
C ALA A 344 15.69 -0.37 -2.44
N ARG A 345 16.89 0.02 -2.03
CA ARG A 345 17.81 0.82 -2.86
C ARG A 345 18.01 0.16 -4.22
N ARG A 346 18.36 -1.13 -4.23
CA ARG A 346 18.60 -1.85 -5.49
C ARG A 346 17.35 -1.97 -6.35
N ILE A 347 16.18 -2.21 -5.73
CA ILE A 347 14.89 -2.22 -6.43
C ILE A 347 14.61 -0.87 -7.08
N LEU A 348 14.82 0.23 -6.37
CA LEU A 348 14.60 1.58 -6.88
C LEU A 348 15.56 1.93 -8.02
N GLU A 349 16.82 1.52 -7.94
CA GLU A 349 17.80 1.65 -9.03
C GLU A 349 17.32 0.92 -10.29
N VAL A 350 16.74 -0.27 -10.16
CA VAL A 350 16.18 -1.04 -11.30
C VAL A 350 14.91 -0.36 -11.85
N ILE A 351 14.02 0.13 -10.96
CA ILE A 351 12.82 0.88 -11.40
C ILE A 351 13.22 2.08 -12.27
N GLU A 352 14.27 2.80 -11.86
CA GLU A 352 14.80 3.96 -12.59
C GLU A 352 15.47 3.55 -13.89
N SER A 353 16.45 2.61 -13.84
CA SER A 353 17.25 2.22 -15.01
C SER A 353 16.44 1.59 -16.13
N ASP A 354 15.44 0.79 -15.76
CA ASP A 354 14.62 0.04 -16.72
C ASP A 354 13.35 0.79 -17.11
N GLY A 355 13.13 2.00 -16.57
CA GLY A 355 11.98 2.84 -16.91
C GLY A 355 10.65 2.23 -16.49
N LEU A 356 10.61 1.48 -15.37
CA LEU A 356 9.47 0.66 -14.98
C LEU A 356 8.21 1.48 -14.64
N LEU A 357 8.32 2.77 -14.32
CA LEU A 357 7.15 3.64 -14.16
C LEU A 357 6.38 3.78 -15.48
N ALA A 358 7.09 4.13 -16.55
CA ALA A 358 6.50 4.25 -17.87
C ALA A 358 6.01 2.89 -18.41
N HIS A 359 6.74 1.81 -18.10
CA HIS A 359 6.31 0.45 -18.43
C HIS A 359 4.99 0.09 -17.73
N ALA A 360 4.87 0.36 -16.43
CA ALA A 360 3.66 0.08 -15.66
C ALA A 360 2.43 0.84 -16.21
N ASP A 361 2.61 2.09 -16.64
CA ASP A 361 1.55 2.86 -17.28
C ASP A 361 1.12 2.24 -18.62
N GLN A 362 2.09 1.87 -19.48
CA GLN A 362 1.80 1.27 -20.78
C GLN A 362 1.19 -0.13 -20.67
N ALA A 363 1.79 -0.99 -19.84
CA ALA A 363 1.30 -2.35 -19.59
C ALA A 363 -0.08 -2.33 -18.92
N GLY A 364 -0.32 -1.35 -18.04
CA GLY A 364 -1.62 -1.17 -17.40
C GLY A 364 -2.71 -0.76 -18.37
N ARG A 365 -2.46 0.20 -19.27
CA ARG A 365 -3.41 0.53 -20.36
C ARG A 365 -3.69 -0.67 -21.25
N TYR A 366 -2.66 -1.44 -21.58
CA TYR A 366 -2.81 -2.67 -22.33
C TYR A 366 -3.71 -3.67 -21.59
N LEU A 367 -3.43 -3.94 -20.32
CA LEU A 367 -4.23 -4.86 -19.51
C LEU A 367 -5.68 -4.40 -19.41
N LEU A 368 -5.93 -3.11 -19.15
CA LEU A 368 -7.29 -2.58 -19.09
C LEU A 368 -8.06 -2.80 -20.40
N GLY A 369 -7.43 -2.54 -21.56
CA GLY A 369 -8.03 -2.82 -22.86
C GLY A 369 -8.36 -4.30 -23.08
N ARG A 370 -7.52 -5.22 -22.57
CA ARG A 370 -7.81 -6.66 -22.59
C ARG A 370 -9.00 -7.02 -21.69
N LEU A 371 -9.14 -6.38 -20.53
CA LEU A 371 -10.29 -6.59 -19.63
C LEU A 371 -11.58 -6.01 -20.20
N GLU A 372 -11.52 -4.90 -20.92
CA GLU A 372 -12.66 -4.34 -21.65
C GLU A 372 -13.13 -5.26 -22.78
N GLN A 373 -12.19 -5.86 -23.53
CA GLN A 373 -12.50 -6.91 -24.51
C GLN A 373 -13.16 -8.13 -23.85
N LEU A 374 -12.61 -8.59 -22.74
CA LEU A 374 -13.19 -9.71 -21.99
C LEU A 374 -14.60 -9.40 -21.49
N ALA A 375 -14.85 -8.18 -21.04
CA ALA A 375 -16.19 -7.71 -20.64
C ALA A 375 -17.17 -7.67 -21.83
N ALA A 376 -16.71 -7.34 -23.02
CA ALA A 376 -17.54 -7.41 -24.24
C ALA A 376 -17.87 -8.87 -24.65
N GLU A 377 -16.96 -9.81 -24.41
CA GLU A 377 -17.17 -11.24 -24.65
C GLU A 377 -18.10 -11.88 -23.61
N PHE A 378 -18.01 -11.45 -22.34
CA PHE A 378 -18.78 -11.98 -21.20
C PHE A 378 -19.52 -10.87 -20.43
N PRO A 379 -20.47 -10.16 -21.08
CA PRO A 379 -21.06 -8.92 -20.53
C PRO A 379 -21.88 -9.13 -19.25
N GLU A 380 -22.34 -10.36 -18.98
CA GLU A 380 -23.07 -10.69 -17.76
C GLU A 380 -22.16 -11.20 -16.62
N MET A 381 -20.89 -11.48 -16.91
CA MET A 381 -19.96 -12.08 -15.94
C MET A 381 -18.81 -11.13 -15.59
N VAL A 382 -18.27 -10.39 -16.56
CA VAL A 382 -17.15 -9.45 -16.38
C VAL A 382 -17.70 -8.03 -16.38
N LEU A 383 -17.88 -7.51 -15.19
CA LEU A 383 -18.51 -6.21 -14.98
C LEU A 383 -17.47 -5.16 -14.59
N HIS A 384 -17.68 -3.93 -15.02
CA HIS A 384 -16.92 -2.78 -14.58
C HIS A 384 -15.39 -3.01 -14.59
N PRO A 385 -14.79 -3.32 -15.75
CA PRO A 385 -13.33 -3.29 -15.87
C PRO A 385 -12.81 -1.89 -15.55
N ARG A 386 -11.77 -1.81 -14.75
CA ARG A 386 -11.19 -0.56 -14.27
C ARG A 386 -9.71 -0.74 -13.94
N GLY A 387 -8.95 0.36 -13.99
CA GLY A 387 -7.53 0.29 -13.68
C GLY A 387 -6.83 1.63 -13.82
N ARG A 388 -5.66 1.70 -13.19
CA ARG A 388 -4.69 2.77 -13.33
C ARG A 388 -3.30 2.17 -13.19
N GLY A 389 -2.47 2.28 -14.25
CA GLY A 389 -1.27 1.47 -14.35
C GLY A 389 -1.61 -0.02 -14.21
N LEU A 390 -0.78 -0.77 -13.53
CA LEU A 390 -0.98 -2.21 -13.28
C LEU A 390 -1.99 -2.54 -12.16
N MET A 391 -2.56 -1.53 -11.52
CA MET A 391 -3.64 -1.72 -10.54
C MET A 391 -4.98 -1.82 -11.27
N CYS A 392 -5.27 -3.01 -11.82
CA CYS A 392 -6.48 -3.30 -12.60
C CYS A 392 -7.38 -4.32 -11.89
N ALA A 393 -8.67 -4.24 -12.18
CA ALA A 393 -9.68 -5.15 -11.65
C ALA A 393 -10.93 -5.18 -12.54
N PHE A 394 -11.74 -6.20 -12.35
CA PHE A 394 -13.12 -6.25 -12.80
C PHE A 394 -14.01 -6.83 -11.69
N SER A 395 -15.31 -6.62 -11.77
CA SER A 395 -16.26 -7.19 -10.83
C SER A 395 -16.98 -8.40 -11.45
N MET A 396 -17.36 -9.34 -10.60
CA MET A 396 -18.27 -10.45 -10.91
C MET A 396 -19.68 -10.10 -10.42
N PRO A 397 -20.76 -10.74 -10.96
CA PRO A 397 -22.13 -10.45 -10.54
C PRO A 397 -22.39 -10.71 -9.06
N THR A 398 -21.71 -11.70 -8.47
CA THR A 398 -21.87 -12.08 -7.06
C THR A 398 -20.54 -12.49 -6.43
N PRO A 399 -20.42 -12.38 -5.10
CA PRO A 399 -19.24 -12.88 -4.38
C PRO A 399 -18.96 -14.37 -4.63
N ALA A 400 -20.01 -15.20 -4.69
CA ALA A 400 -19.86 -16.64 -4.93
C ALA A 400 -19.28 -16.95 -6.32
N GLN A 401 -19.70 -16.20 -7.36
CA GLN A 401 -19.13 -16.34 -8.70
C GLN A 401 -17.68 -15.86 -8.76
N ARG A 402 -17.36 -14.77 -8.06
CA ARG A 402 -15.98 -14.30 -7.91
C ARG A 402 -15.09 -15.36 -7.26
N ASP A 403 -15.54 -15.97 -6.16
CA ASP A 403 -14.77 -17.00 -5.45
C ASP A 403 -14.62 -18.27 -6.28
N ALA A 404 -15.67 -18.68 -7.02
CA ALA A 404 -15.61 -19.80 -7.94
C ALA A 404 -14.61 -19.55 -9.09
N LEU A 405 -14.57 -18.33 -9.64
CA LEU A 405 -13.58 -17.97 -10.67
C LEU A 405 -12.15 -18.03 -10.12
N ILE A 406 -11.90 -17.48 -8.94
CA ILE A 406 -10.58 -17.54 -8.32
C ILE A 406 -10.14 -18.99 -8.06
N GLY A 407 -11.06 -19.86 -7.62
CA GLY A 407 -10.78 -21.29 -7.47
C GLY A 407 -10.40 -21.96 -8.79
N LYS A 408 -11.16 -21.71 -9.87
CA LYS A 408 -10.83 -22.22 -11.20
C LYS A 408 -9.48 -21.72 -11.71
N LEU A 409 -9.13 -20.44 -11.44
CA LEU A 409 -7.83 -19.87 -11.81
C LEU A 409 -6.69 -20.53 -11.04
N TRP A 410 -6.89 -20.83 -9.76
CA TRP A 410 -5.95 -21.62 -8.98
C TRP A 410 -5.67 -22.98 -9.59
N ASP A 411 -6.70 -23.72 -9.98
CA ASP A 411 -6.58 -25.02 -10.65
C ASP A 411 -5.85 -24.90 -12.01
N ARG A 412 -5.93 -23.72 -12.64
CA ARG A 412 -5.24 -23.37 -13.90
C ARG A 412 -3.86 -22.75 -13.70
N ARG A 413 -3.36 -22.78 -12.48
CA ARG A 413 -2.03 -22.27 -12.13
C ARG A 413 -1.87 -20.74 -12.30
N VAL A 414 -2.93 -19.98 -12.03
CA VAL A 414 -2.89 -18.53 -11.95
C VAL A 414 -3.28 -18.08 -10.55
N ILE A 415 -2.42 -17.34 -9.87
CA ILE A 415 -2.69 -16.80 -8.54
C ILE A 415 -3.28 -15.41 -8.68
N MET A 416 -4.54 -15.27 -8.34
CA MET A 416 -5.27 -14.01 -8.27
C MET A 416 -6.00 -13.89 -6.95
N LEU A 417 -6.35 -12.66 -6.57
CA LEU A 417 -7.02 -12.40 -5.30
C LEU A 417 -8.35 -11.68 -5.48
N ALA A 418 -9.24 -11.95 -4.54
CA ALA A 418 -10.46 -11.21 -4.31
C ALA A 418 -10.18 -9.80 -3.76
N SER A 419 -11.10 -8.86 -4.02
CA SER A 419 -11.11 -7.52 -3.44
C SER A 419 -12.55 -7.05 -3.26
N GLY A 420 -12.84 -6.40 -2.14
CA GLY A 420 -14.22 -6.00 -1.82
C GLY A 420 -15.20 -7.16 -1.85
N ALA A 421 -16.43 -6.88 -2.26
CA ALA A 421 -17.48 -7.90 -2.32
C ALA A 421 -17.34 -8.84 -3.53
N ASP A 422 -16.98 -8.31 -4.70
CA ASP A 422 -17.17 -8.98 -5.97
C ASP A 422 -15.99 -8.86 -6.96
N SER A 423 -14.94 -8.16 -6.59
CA SER A 423 -13.85 -7.84 -7.53
C SER A 423 -12.78 -8.92 -7.59
N VAL A 424 -12.27 -9.18 -8.79
CA VAL A 424 -11.06 -9.91 -9.10
C VAL A 424 -9.99 -8.90 -9.48
N ARG A 425 -8.85 -8.93 -8.81
CA ARG A 425 -7.80 -7.92 -8.97
C ARG A 425 -6.51 -8.47 -9.53
N PHE A 426 -5.86 -7.67 -10.35
CA PHE A 426 -4.52 -7.88 -10.87
C PHE A 426 -3.53 -7.04 -10.07
N ARG A 427 -2.47 -7.66 -9.61
CA ARG A 427 -1.34 -7.04 -8.91
C ARG A 427 -0.02 -7.67 -9.36
N PRO A 428 0.30 -7.63 -10.68
CA PRO A 428 1.56 -8.20 -11.17
C PRO A 428 2.76 -7.36 -10.71
N ALA A 429 3.96 -7.90 -10.91
CA ALA A 429 5.20 -7.14 -10.77
C ALA A 429 5.28 -6.01 -11.80
N LEU A 430 6.04 -4.95 -11.51
CA LEU A 430 6.26 -3.84 -12.46
C LEU A 430 6.96 -4.29 -13.74
N THR A 431 7.65 -5.43 -13.69
CA THR A 431 8.38 -6.05 -14.80
C THR A 431 7.52 -6.98 -15.67
N VAL A 432 6.22 -7.12 -15.37
CA VAL A 432 5.34 -8.04 -16.09
C VAL A 432 5.34 -7.77 -17.59
N SER A 433 5.49 -8.83 -18.38
CA SER A 433 5.46 -8.75 -19.85
C SER A 433 4.02 -8.78 -20.40
N ARG A 434 3.84 -8.31 -21.64
CA ARG A 434 2.56 -8.46 -22.34
C ARG A 434 2.13 -9.91 -22.50
N ALA A 435 3.08 -10.82 -22.75
CA ALA A 435 2.78 -12.23 -22.88
C ALA A 435 2.23 -12.85 -21.58
N GLU A 436 2.77 -12.44 -20.42
CA GLU A 436 2.25 -12.87 -19.13
C GLU A 436 0.86 -12.26 -18.84
N LEU A 437 0.62 -11.01 -19.22
CA LEU A 437 -0.70 -10.39 -19.11
C LEU A 437 -1.72 -11.09 -20.02
N ASP A 438 -1.34 -11.41 -21.26
CA ASP A 438 -2.18 -12.17 -22.18
C ASP A 438 -2.50 -13.55 -21.62
N ALA A 439 -1.50 -14.28 -21.13
CA ALA A 439 -1.69 -15.59 -20.52
C ALA A 439 -2.67 -15.51 -19.35
N ALA A 440 -2.54 -14.52 -18.46
CA ALA A 440 -3.44 -14.34 -17.33
C ALA A 440 -4.89 -14.08 -17.78
N VAL A 441 -5.11 -13.19 -18.77
CA VAL A 441 -6.45 -12.89 -19.30
C VAL A 441 -7.04 -14.07 -20.06
N ASP A 442 -6.23 -14.82 -20.80
CA ASP A 442 -6.68 -16.01 -21.53
C ASP A 442 -7.10 -17.14 -20.57
N GLU A 443 -6.40 -17.29 -19.42
CA GLU A 443 -6.82 -18.21 -18.37
C GLU A 443 -8.13 -17.76 -17.69
N VAL A 444 -8.33 -16.45 -17.49
CA VAL A 444 -9.63 -15.91 -17.02
C VAL A 444 -10.73 -16.25 -18.04
N ARG A 445 -10.49 -16.00 -19.34
CA ARG A 445 -11.44 -16.34 -20.42
C ARG A 445 -11.81 -17.83 -20.41
N ALA A 446 -10.82 -18.70 -20.32
CA ALA A 446 -11.03 -20.14 -20.28
C ALA A 446 -11.74 -20.63 -19.01
N ALA A 447 -11.61 -19.92 -17.89
CA ALA A 447 -12.29 -20.24 -16.65
C ALA A 447 -13.75 -19.74 -16.62
N LEU A 448 -14.10 -18.76 -17.46
CA LEU A 448 -15.47 -18.22 -17.61
C LEU A 448 -16.31 -19.05 -18.59
N GLY A 449 -15.70 -19.59 -19.63
CA GLY A 449 -16.35 -20.50 -20.63
C GLY A 449 -16.40 -21.92 -20.15
#